data_ed7bd232f606d88735fb810f175d6a4a
#
_entry.id   ed7bd232f606d88735fb810f175d6a4a
#
_cell.length_a   1.000
_cell.length_b   1.000
_cell.length_c   1.000
_cell.angle_alpha   90.00
_cell.angle_beta   90.00
_cell.angle_gamma   90.00
#
_symmetry.space_group_name_H-M   'P 1'
#
loop_
_entity.id
_entity.type
_entity.pdbx_description
1 polymer ?
#
loop_
_entity_poly.entity_id
_entity_poly.type
_entity_poly.pdbx_seq_one_letter_code
_entity_poly.pdbx_strand_id
1 'polypeptide(L)'
;MSDTGLLVSHAFDENRIMGEEIYKKLLFDKLEVNMGMVTENAVAQMLTAAGHRLYFYSSPSRNQAQDRMEIDFLISKSRVGNRHNISPIEVKSGKNYTLSSLRKFVAKYGEQLHTPYVLHSADLKIEDGITFLPLYMACLL
;
A
#
# COMPACT_ATOMS: atom_id res chain seq x y z
N MET A 1 2.06 -11.19 6.58
CA MET A 1 1.44 -12.48 6.18
C MET A 1 1.73 -12.68 4.70
N SER A 2 2.24 -13.83 4.31
CA SER A 2 2.76 -14.07 2.94
C SER A 2 1.72 -14.64 1.96
N ASP A 3 0.48 -14.76 2.36
CA ASP A 3 -0.62 -15.25 1.53
C ASP A 3 -1.90 -14.46 1.82
N THR A 4 -2.49 -13.88 0.77
CA THR A 4 -3.70 -13.04 0.90
C THR A 4 -4.92 -13.88 1.24
N GLY A 5 -5.02 -15.11 0.72
CA GLY A 5 -6.10 -16.02 1.04
C GLY A 5 -6.08 -16.44 2.51
N LEU A 6 -4.89 -16.72 3.04
CA LEU A 6 -4.70 -17.02 4.45
C LEU A 6 -5.01 -15.82 5.35
N LEU A 7 -4.68 -14.59 4.92
CA LEU A 7 -5.04 -13.38 5.62
C LEU A 7 -6.57 -13.24 5.75
N VAL A 8 -7.28 -13.44 4.64
CA VAL A 8 -8.74 -13.38 4.60
C VAL A 8 -9.35 -14.48 5.49
N SER A 9 -8.86 -15.72 5.37
CA SER A 9 -9.32 -16.84 6.20
C SER A 9 -9.15 -16.56 7.70
N HIS A 10 -7.99 -16.03 8.09
CA HIS A 10 -7.72 -15.67 9.48
C HIS A 10 -8.65 -14.58 10.00
N ALA A 11 -8.91 -13.55 9.20
CA ALA A 11 -9.82 -12.47 9.57
C ALA A 11 -11.25 -12.96 9.81
N PHE A 12 -11.67 -14.04 9.11
CA PHE A 12 -12.98 -14.65 9.34
C PHE A 12 -12.99 -15.62 10.52
N ASP A 13 -11.90 -16.33 10.76
CA ASP A 13 -11.76 -17.27 11.88
C ASP A 13 -11.86 -16.54 13.22
N GLU A 14 -11.20 -15.39 13.35
CA GLU A 14 -11.26 -14.54 14.55
C GLU A 14 -12.70 -14.06 14.87
N ASN A 15 -13.52 -13.88 13.86
CA ASN A 15 -14.92 -13.48 14.02
C ASN A 15 -15.90 -14.65 14.23
N ARG A 16 -15.41 -15.90 14.37
CA ARG A 16 -16.21 -17.12 14.54
C ARG A 16 -17.32 -17.31 13.50
N ILE A 17 -17.15 -16.76 12.31
CA ILE A 17 -18.09 -16.95 11.19
C ILE A 17 -17.62 -18.19 10.42
N MET A 18 -17.73 -19.37 11.01
CA MET A 18 -17.47 -20.63 10.35
C MET A 18 -18.80 -21.23 9.89
N GLY A 19 -19.04 -21.34 8.58
CA GLY A 19 -20.20 -22.03 8.04
C GLY A 19 -20.45 -21.77 6.56
N GLU A 20 -21.41 -22.52 6.00
CA GLU A 20 -21.92 -22.39 4.62
C GLU A 20 -22.27 -20.93 4.21
N GLU A 21 -22.59 -20.08 5.16
CA GLU A 21 -22.91 -18.67 4.93
C GLU A 21 -21.74 -17.86 4.37
N ILE A 22 -20.48 -18.19 4.72
CA ILE A 22 -19.30 -17.50 4.19
C ILE A 22 -19.15 -17.82 2.71
N TYR A 23 -19.29 -19.09 2.32
CA TYR A 23 -19.24 -19.50 0.91
C TYR A 23 -20.36 -18.85 0.10
N LYS A 24 -21.57 -18.76 0.67
CA LYS A 24 -22.69 -18.06 0.05
C LYS A 24 -22.44 -16.58 -0.12
N LYS A 25 -21.88 -15.91 0.89
CA LYS A 25 -21.53 -14.48 0.83
C LYS A 25 -20.40 -14.23 -0.18
N LEU A 26 -19.40 -15.11 -0.25
CA LEU A 26 -18.31 -15.05 -1.22
C LEU A 26 -18.84 -15.22 -2.66
N LEU A 27 -19.71 -16.21 -2.88
CA LEU A 27 -20.30 -16.49 -4.19
C LEU A 27 -21.27 -15.40 -4.68
N PHE A 28 -21.90 -14.68 -3.75
CA PHE A 28 -22.85 -13.61 -4.08
C PHE A 28 -22.26 -12.20 -3.97
N ASP A 29 -20.93 -12.09 -3.88
CA ASP A 29 -20.21 -10.80 -3.76
C ASP A 29 -20.69 -9.93 -2.58
N LYS A 30 -21.17 -10.58 -1.51
CA LYS A 30 -21.68 -9.93 -0.30
C LYS A 30 -20.70 -9.99 0.88
N LEU A 31 -19.49 -10.43 0.64
CA LEU A 31 -18.47 -10.49 1.66
C LEU A 31 -17.86 -9.10 1.85
N GLU A 32 -18.16 -8.45 2.96
CA GLU A 32 -17.50 -7.19 3.35
C GLU A 32 -16.05 -7.48 3.77
N VAL A 33 -15.17 -7.59 2.80
CA VAL A 33 -13.72 -7.67 3.02
C VAL A 33 -13.15 -6.26 2.99
N ASN A 34 -12.25 -5.96 3.92
CA ASN A 34 -11.47 -4.73 3.85
C ASN A 34 -10.53 -4.77 2.64
N MET A 35 -11.05 -4.29 1.50
CA MET A 35 -10.32 -4.30 0.22
C MET A 35 -9.01 -3.51 0.29
N GLY A 36 -8.91 -2.50 1.15
CA GLY A 36 -7.66 -1.79 1.40
C GLY A 36 -6.58 -2.74 1.90
N MET A 37 -6.86 -3.42 3.02
CA MET A 37 -5.93 -4.37 3.64
C MET A 37 -5.54 -5.52 2.69
N VAL A 38 -6.49 -6.07 1.94
CA VAL A 38 -6.23 -7.15 0.96
C VAL A 38 -5.32 -6.65 -0.16
N THR A 39 -5.59 -5.45 -0.68
CA THR A 39 -4.80 -4.84 -1.75
C THR A 39 -3.38 -4.53 -1.28
N GLU A 40 -3.23 -3.93 -0.10
CA GLU A 40 -1.91 -3.66 0.51
C GLU A 40 -1.12 -4.95 0.71
N ASN A 41 -1.75 -6.02 1.21
CA ASN A 41 -1.08 -7.30 1.39
C ASN A 41 -0.66 -7.94 0.05
N ALA A 42 -1.49 -7.85 -0.99
CA ALA A 42 -1.14 -8.32 -2.33
C ALA A 42 0.05 -7.54 -2.91
N VAL A 43 0.06 -6.21 -2.77
CA VAL A 43 1.18 -5.35 -3.17
C VAL A 43 2.44 -5.70 -2.38
N ALA A 44 2.34 -5.91 -1.07
CA ALA A 44 3.48 -6.33 -0.24
C ALA A 44 4.12 -7.63 -0.75
N GLN A 45 3.29 -8.60 -1.15
CA GLN A 45 3.77 -9.86 -1.74
C GLN A 45 4.48 -9.63 -3.08
N MET A 46 3.92 -8.81 -3.97
CA MET A 46 4.53 -8.48 -5.27
C MET A 46 5.89 -7.80 -5.08
N LEU A 47 5.98 -6.78 -4.22
CA LEU A 47 7.23 -6.08 -3.93
C LEU A 47 8.27 -7.00 -3.29
N THR A 48 7.85 -7.88 -2.38
CA THR A 48 8.75 -8.86 -1.76
C THR A 48 9.26 -9.88 -2.77
N ALA A 49 8.39 -10.36 -3.67
CA ALA A 49 8.76 -11.27 -4.76
C ALA A 49 9.73 -10.61 -5.76
N ALA A 50 9.61 -9.29 -5.98
CA ALA A 50 10.56 -8.51 -6.75
C ALA A 50 11.91 -8.28 -6.04
N GLY A 51 12.06 -8.74 -4.80
CA GLY A 51 13.32 -8.69 -4.03
C GLY A 51 13.44 -7.49 -3.11
N HIS A 52 12.40 -6.70 -2.95
CA HIS A 52 12.43 -5.54 -2.06
C HIS A 52 12.30 -5.92 -0.60
N ARG A 53 13.05 -5.23 0.26
CA ARG A 53 12.76 -5.16 1.69
C ARG A 53 11.76 -4.05 1.92
N LEU A 54 10.66 -4.37 2.58
CA LEU A 54 9.59 -3.43 2.85
C LEU A 54 9.80 -2.77 4.21
N TYR A 55 9.66 -1.45 4.20
CA TYR A 55 9.58 -0.62 5.40
C TYR A 55 8.30 0.17 5.34
N PHE A 56 7.81 0.63 6.45
CA PHE A 56 6.66 1.53 6.55
C PHE A 56 7.04 2.77 7.35
N TYR A 57 6.28 3.83 7.18
CA TYR A 57 6.47 5.05 7.96
C TYR A 57 5.14 5.45 8.60
N SER A 58 5.16 5.66 9.91
CA SER A 58 4.03 6.21 10.65
C SER A 58 4.54 7.24 11.64
N SER A 59 4.00 8.46 11.57
CA SER A 59 4.27 9.53 12.54
C SER A 59 2.96 9.85 13.26
N PRO A 60 2.75 9.29 14.46
CA PRO A 60 1.61 9.62 15.29
C PRO A 60 1.83 10.98 15.94
N SER A 61 1.17 12.02 15.46
CA SER A 61 1.13 13.29 16.21
C SER A 61 -0.03 13.25 17.18
N ARG A 62 0.26 13.40 18.48
CA ARG A 62 -0.77 13.47 19.54
C ARG A 62 -1.47 14.84 19.60
N ASN A 63 -0.84 15.90 19.11
CA ASN A 63 -1.29 17.27 19.34
C ASN A 63 -1.80 18.01 18.11
N GLN A 64 -1.51 17.53 16.90
CA GLN A 64 -1.99 18.15 15.65
C GLN A 64 -2.27 17.05 14.62
N ALA A 65 -3.54 16.88 14.24
CA ALA A 65 -3.95 15.98 13.16
C ALA A 65 -3.28 16.33 11.81
N GLN A 66 -2.77 17.56 11.69
CA GLN A 66 -2.07 18.03 10.49
C GLN A 66 -0.70 17.36 10.29
N ASP A 67 -0.03 16.91 11.37
CA ASP A 67 1.30 16.29 11.31
C ASP A 67 1.26 14.76 11.21
N ARG A 68 0.07 14.19 11.24
CA ARG A 68 -0.09 12.74 11.08
C ARG A 68 0.21 12.36 9.63
N MET A 69 1.20 11.49 9.46
CA MET A 69 1.60 10.93 8.17
C MET A 69 1.75 9.42 8.31
N GLU A 70 1.24 8.71 7.32
CA GLU A 70 1.36 7.27 7.21
C GLU A 70 1.66 6.94 5.75
N ILE A 71 2.70 6.15 5.51
CA ILE A 71 3.11 5.68 4.18
C ILE A 71 3.13 4.17 4.23
N ASP A 72 2.40 3.55 3.31
CA ASP A 72 2.17 2.10 3.31
C ASP A 72 3.47 1.33 3.14
N PHE A 73 4.32 1.74 2.18
CA PHE A 73 5.62 1.11 1.99
C PHE A 73 6.71 2.11 1.65
N LEU A 74 7.92 1.81 2.10
CA LEU A 74 9.15 2.43 1.65
C LEU A 74 10.04 1.34 1.06
N ILE A 75 10.55 1.54 -0.15
CA ILE A 75 11.51 0.66 -0.79
C ILE A 75 12.82 1.40 -1.08
N SER A 76 13.92 0.66 -1.10
CA SER A 76 15.24 1.16 -1.44
C SER A 76 15.66 0.63 -2.81
N LYS A 77 15.97 1.51 -3.77
CA LYS A 77 16.28 1.11 -5.17
C LYS A 77 17.71 0.67 -5.42
N SER A 78 18.69 1.06 -4.64
CA SER A 78 20.07 0.61 -4.83
C SER A 78 20.93 0.90 -3.60
N ARG A 79 21.90 0.05 -3.33
CA ARG A 79 22.88 0.24 -2.26
C ARG A 79 24.12 0.99 -2.69
N VAL A 80 24.27 1.28 -3.99
CA VAL A 80 25.50 1.82 -4.56
C VAL A 80 25.27 3.23 -5.06
N GLY A 81 25.71 4.20 -4.28
CA GLY A 81 26.12 5.50 -4.82
C GLY A 81 25.13 6.65 -4.80
N ASN A 82 23.86 6.51 -4.41
CA ASN A 82 22.92 7.63 -4.37
C ASN A 82 22.40 7.96 -2.97
N ARG A 83 22.53 9.22 -2.58
CA ARG A 83 21.99 9.77 -1.31
C ARG A 83 20.45 9.74 -1.27
N HIS A 84 19.79 9.61 -2.43
CA HIS A 84 18.34 9.65 -2.62
C HIS A 84 17.85 8.28 -3.08
N ASN A 85 17.64 7.37 -2.14
CA ASN A 85 17.49 5.96 -2.45
C ASN A 85 16.16 5.36 -2.01
N ILE A 86 15.33 6.15 -1.34
CA ILE A 86 14.07 5.68 -0.76
C ILE A 86 12.91 6.18 -1.61
N SER A 87 12.11 5.25 -2.12
CA SER A 87 10.85 5.55 -2.80
C SER A 87 9.68 5.25 -1.88
N PRO A 88 8.86 6.25 -1.51
CA PRO A 88 7.61 6.02 -0.83
C PRO A 88 6.57 5.49 -1.79
N ILE A 89 5.76 4.53 -1.31
CA ILE A 89 4.68 3.90 -2.06
C ILE A 89 3.40 4.00 -1.24
N GLU A 90 2.37 4.52 -1.84
CA GLU A 90 1.00 4.58 -1.31
C GLU A 90 0.11 3.66 -2.14
N VAL A 91 -0.72 2.84 -1.50
CA VAL A 91 -1.61 1.88 -2.16
C VAL A 91 -3.06 2.36 -2.04
N LYS A 92 -3.78 2.36 -3.14
CA LYS A 92 -5.18 2.82 -3.21
C LYS A 92 -6.04 1.79 -3.94
N SER A 93 -6.92 1.13 -3.20
CA SER A 93 -7.87 0.15 -3.74
C SER A 93 -9.12 0.78 -4.36
N GLY A 94 -9.52 1.96 -3.86
CA GLY A 94 -10.70 2.69 -4.32
C GLY A 94 -10.42 3.72 -5.40
N LYS A 95 -11.48 4.20 -6.07
CA LYS A 95 -11.39 5.28 -7.08
C LYS A 95 -11.25 6.66 -6.45
N ASN A 96 -11.86 6.88 -5.29
CA ASN A 96 -11.84 8.16 -4.57
C ASN A 96 -10.87 8.05 -3.40
N TYR A 97 -9.75 8.74 -3.48
CA TYR A 97 -8.72 8.74 -2.44
C TYR A 97 -8.04 10.10 -2.32
N THR A 98 -7.39 10.31 -1.19
CA THR A 98 -6.55 11.48 -0.95
C THR A 98 -5.08 11.06 -0.84
N LEU A 99 -4.18 11.95 -1.21
CA LEU A 99 -2.73 11.76 -1.10
C LEU A 99 -2.10 12.69 -0.07
N SER A 100 -2.88 13.08 0.94
CA SER A 100 -2.43 14.06 1.93
C SER A 100 -1.17 13.61 2.68
N SER A 101 -1.09 12.34 3.08
CA SER A 101 0.08 11.76 3.75
C SER A 101 1.30 11.74 2.85
N LEU A 102 1.15 11.24 1.63
CA LEU A 102 2.25 11.17 0.66
C LEU A 102 2.77 12.56 0.30
N ARG A 103 1.89 13.52 0.03
CA ARG A 103 2.29 14.91 -0.29
C ARG A 103 3.02 15.58 0.87
N LYS A 104 2.55 15.40 2.10
CA LYS A 104 3.25 15.90 3.31
C LYS A 104 4.62 15.24 3.47
N PHE A 105 4.70 13.92 3.24
CA PHE A 105 5.94 13.17 3.33
C PHE A 105 6.95 13.66 2.30
N VAL A 106 6.53 13.83 1.05
CA VAL A 106 7.37 14.38 -0.04
C VAL A 106 7.79 15.82 0.26
N ALA A 107 6.89 16.66 0.76
CA ALA A 107 7.24 18.04 1.14
C ALA A 107 8.29 18.10 2.26
N LYS A 108 8.24 17.16 3.21
CA LYS A 108 9.16 17.11 4.35
C LYS A 108 10.51 16.49 4.02
N TYR A 109 10.54 15.45 3.20
CA TYR A 109 11.72 14.62 2.95
C TYR A 109 12.17 14.59 1.49
N GLY A 110 11.57 15.41 0.61
CA GLY A 110 11.75 15.34 -0.85
C GLY A 110 13.19 15.33 -1.34
N GLU A 111 14.06 16.11 -0.67
CA GLU A 111 15.49 16.13 -0.99
C GLU A 111 16.22 14.81 -0.73
N GLN A 112 15.62 13.88 0.02
CA GLN A 112 16.17 12.57 0.38
C GLN A 112 15.47 11.43 -0.35
N LEU A 113 14.40 11.73 -1.08
CA LEU A 113 13.58 10.73 -1.74
C LEU A 113 13.98 10.53 -3.20
N HIS A 114 13.79 9.32 -3.66
CA HIS A 114 13.69 8.98 -5.08
C HIS A 114 12.24 9.20 -5.53
N THR A 115 11.82 8.61 -6.63
CA THR A 115 10.46 8.75 -7.17
C THR A 115 9.40 8.26 -6.17
N PRO A 116 8.42 9.09 -5.79
CA PRO A 116 7.25 8.64 -5.04
C PRO A 116 6.26 7.93 -5.99
N TYR A 117 5.65 6.85 -5.50
CA TYR A 117 4.70 6.04 -6.25
C TYR A 117 3.33 5.99 -5.58
N VAL A 118 2.29 5.96 -6.41
CA VAL A 118 0.94 5.59 -6.01
C VAL A 118 0.52 4.36 -6.82
N LEU A 119 0.22 3.27 -6.14
CA LEU A 119 -0.32 2.06 -6.77
C LEU A 119 -1.85 2.10 -6.67
N HIS A 120 -2.53 2.07 -7.80
CA HIS A 120 -3.98 2.24 -7.87
C HIS A 120 -4.63 1.39 -8.97
N SER A 121 -5.94 1.41 -9.07
CA SER A 121 -6.69 0.61 -10.05
C SER A 121 -6.86 1.27 -11.42
N ALA A 122 -6.32 2.48 -11.62
CA ALA A 122 -6.40 3.21 -12.89
C ALA A 122 -5.09 3.11 -13.70
N ASP A 123 -5.05 3.78 -14.86
CA ASP A 123 -3.91 3.75 -15.78
C ASP A 123 -2.70 4.51 -15.25
N LEU A 124 -1.54 4.22 -15.85
CA LEU A 124 -0.29 4.89 -15.58
C LEU A 124 -0.40 6.37 -15.91
N LYS A 125 0.02 7.22 -14.98
CA LYS A 125 0.21 8.65 -15.19
C LYS A 125 1.34 9.21 -14.33
N ILE A 126 1.84 10.38 -14.70
CA ILE A 126 2.78 11.15 -13.89
C ILE A 126 2.16 12.52 -13.65
N GLU A 127 2.07 12.90 -12.38
CA GLU A 127 1.44 14.16 -11.96
C GLU A 127 2.14 14.70 -10.71
N ASP A 128 2.49 15.97 -10.68
CA ASP A 128 3.16 16.64 -9.53
C ASP A 128 4.44 15.91 -9.05
N GLY A 129 5.21 15.29 -9.94
CA GLY A 129 6.39 14.52 -9.59
C GLY A 129 6.11 13.15 -8.94
N ILE A 130 4.84 12.75 -8.85
CA ILE A 130 4.40 11.45 -8.35
C ILE A 130 4.09 10.56 -9.56
N THR A 131 4.56 9.33 -9.54
CA THR A 131 4.27 8.33 -10.56
C THR A 131 3.14 7.42 -10.07
N PHE A 132 2.03 7.43 -10.80
CA PHE A 132 0.88 6.57 -10.56
C PHE A 132 1.00 5.33 -11.42
N LEU A 133 0.92 4.17 -10.82
CA LEU A 133 1.05 2.88 -11.49
C LEU A 133 -0.17 2.00 -11.22
N PRO A 134 -0.66 1.26 -12.23
CA PRO A 134 -1.60 0.18 -12.00
C PRO A 134 -1.06 -0.82 -10.95
N LEU A 135 -1.93 -1.36 -10.11
CA LEU A 135 -1.56 -2.27 -9.02
C LEU A 135 -0.67 -3.44 -9.49
N TYR A 136 -0.98 -4.01 -10.67
CA TYR A 136 -0.21 -5.13 -11.23
C TYR A 136 1.22 -4.78 -11.61
N MET A 137 1.56 -3.51 -11.75
CA MET A 137 2.92 -3.05 -12.04
C MET A 137 3.81 -2.99 -10.79
N ALA A 138 3.29 -3.27 -9.62
CA ALA A 138 4.09 -3.33 -8.39
C ALA A 138 5.28 -4.30 -8.49
N CYS A 139 5.14 -5.39 -9.26
CA CYS A 139 6.20 -6.37 -9.48
C CYS A 139 7.35 -5.87 -10.37
N LEU A 140 7.21 -4.68 -10.99
CA LEU A 140 8.24 -4.07 -11.86
C LEU A 140 9.06 -3.00 -11.14
N LEU A 141 8.69 -2.64 -9.91
CA LEU A 141 9.42 -1.66 -9.10
C LEU A 141 10.70 -2.26 -8.54
#